data_951e9d444b583ba75558f2ef33f49424
#
_entry.id   951e9d444b583ba75558f2ef33f49424
#
_cell.length_a   1.000
_cell.length_b   1.000
_cell.length_c   1.000
_cell.angle_alpha   90.00
_cell.angle_beta   90.00
_cell.angle_gamma   90.00
#
_symmetry.space_group_name_H-M   'P 1'
#
loop_
_entity.id
_entity.type
_entity.pdbx_description
1 polymer ?
#
loop_
_entity_poly.entity_id
_entity_poly.type
_entity_poly.pdbx_seq_one_letter_code
_entity_poly.pdbx_strand_id
1 'polypeptide(L)'
;MEPKDSGLSRRGVLTGGVALAAQSGKLLAQSKAAAPGRKFRGWISRGTGPGRTTLQDLTLRPISGRQIVVRTEATNLCYSNSSDVLGLAAPGLPPAAPKDAAPREVPPAFLAMSRMALVQGHGGVGIVEAVGPEVRRVQVGDRVCVSGTPQCGSCYQCLRGRADMCQFLGRQGPSDLVPIADMRDGTPVYANSHIGGLAELMVTFEEWVVPVFTKASAADLGMVCSCVSVAGLGCTAAQVLADVGIGSIVAVVGCGPVGLSAIQGARIAGASTIIAIDPIRVRREVALKVGATHVLDPNVEGDKLVEKVRALSNGPNNRLWAGGRDSGGLLGGAGADFVVEAVGADRAKPKLEAGPDPTGILPIQQAYLMCAPGGHIVTTSLPTGNITLPAVVFTIGGRTHHAGQYGGANTMRDIPRFVELLDKKQFDAKSLATTIVPIEGMLDAYQQVIDRTTVTALMTA
;
A
#
# COMPACT_ATOMS: atom_id res chain seq x y z
N MET A 1 -60.44 0.32 28.90
CA MET A 1 -59.03 -0.04 29.05
C MET A 1 -58.20 1.19 28.75
N GLU A 2 -57.84 1.91 29.82
CA GLU A 2 -57.05 3.17 29.70
C GLU A 2 -55.56 2.84 29.57
N PRO A 3 -54.80 3.65 28.83
CA PRO A 3 -53.36 3.47 28.70
C PRO A 3 -52.63 4.02 29.93
N LYS A 4 -51.73 3.25 30.51
CA LYS A 4 -50.86 3.63 31.62
C LYS A 4 -49.79 4.61 31.13
N ASP A 5 -49.82 5.80 31.67
CA ASP A 5 -48.85 6.89 31.54
C ASP A 5 -47.54 6.48 32.24
N SER A 6 -46.43 6.32 31.49
CA SER A 6 -45.12 6.12 32.05
C SER A 6 -44.36 7.44 32.14
N GLY A 7 -44.64 8.19 33.20
CA GLY A 7 -43.99 9.45 33.49
C GLY A 7 -42.50 9.29 33.79
N LEU A 8 -41.63 9.70 32.85
CA LEU A 8 -40.23 9.94 33.10
C LEU A 8 -40.08 11.20 33.97
N SER A 9 -39.66 11.02 35.21
CA SER A 9 -39.49 12.14 36.16
C SER A 9 -38.36 13.11 35.72
N ARG A 10 -38.63 14.40 35.76
CA ARG A 10 -37.67 15.46 35.49
C ARG A 10 -36.33 15.39 36.30
N ARG A 11 -36.31 14.65 37.39
CA ARG A 11 -35.08 14.39 38.17
C ARG A 11 -34.13 13.40 37.51
N GLY A 12 -34.60 12.42 36.70
CA GLY A 12 -33.72 11.47 36.00
C GLY A 12 -32.92 12.08 34.84
N VAL A 13 -33.45 13.14 34.22
CA VAL A 13 -32.79 13.84 33.10
C VAL A 13 -31.61 14.70 33.57
N LEU A 14 -31.74 15.32 34.76
CA LEU A 14 -30.67 16.16 35.30
C LEU A 14 -29.46 15.38 35.83
N THR A 15 -29.67 14.16 36.38
CA THR A 15 -28.57 13.31 36.84
C THR A 15 -27.83 12.67 35.68
N GLY A 16 -28.49 12.34 34.57
CA GLY A 16 -27.85 11.82 33.35
C GLY A 16 -26.99 12.89 32.65
N GLY A 17 -27.44 14.16 32.64
CA GLY A 17 -26.70 15.28 32.06
C GLY A 17 -25.41 15.62 32.78
N VAL A 18 -25.39 15.53 34.12
CA VAL A 18 -24.20 15.83 34.94
C VAL A 18 -23.16 14.70 34.79
N ALA A 19 -23.57 13.43 34.63
CA ALA A 19 -22.69 12.32 34.41
C ALA A 19 -22.02 12.38 33.01
N LEU A 20 -22.75 12.79 31.97
CA LEU A 20 -22.21 13.02 30.64
C LEU A 20 -21.24 14.22 30.59
N ALA A 21 -21.54 15.32 31.29
CA ALA A 21 -20.66 16.45 31.39
C ALA A 21 -19.36 16.14 32.16
N ALA A 22 -19.44 15.31 33.21
CA ALA A 22 -18.28 14.87 33.97
C ALA A 22 -17.39 13.88 33.17
N GLN A 23 -17.97 13.05 32.29
CA GLN A 23 -17.20 12.21 31.35
C GLN A 23 -16.58 13.06 30.23
N SER A 24 -17.27 14.06 29.71
CA SER A 24 -16.72 14.99 28.71
C SER A 24 -15.57 15.82 29.27
N GLY A 25 -15.63 16.23 30.55
CA GLY A 25 -14.53 16.91 31.22
C GLY A 25 -13.30 16.02 31.47
N LYS A 26 -13.49 14.71 31.70
CA LYS A 26 -12.36 13.75 31.78
C LYS A 26 -11.75 13.44 30.42
N LEU A 27 -12.50 13.44 29.32
CA LEU A 27 -12.00 13.29 27.95
C LEU A 27 -11.17 14.50 27.49
N LEU A 28 -11.50 15.72 27.94
CA LEU A 28 -10.75 16.93 27.63
C LEU A 28 -9.45 17.08 28.46
N ALA A 29 -9.28 16.33 29.55
CA ALA A 29 -8.13 16.43 30.44
C ALA A 29 -6.96 15.47 30.10
N GLN A 30 -7.04 14.68 29.03
CA GLN A 30 -6.02 13.68 28.65
C GLN A 30 -5.22 14.01 27.39
N SER A 31 -5.16 15.22 26.92
CA SER A 31 -4.15 15.64 25.97
C SER A 31 -2.80 15.82 26.69
N LYS A 32 -2.16 14.74 27.10
CA LYS A 32 -0.72 14.78 27.37
C LYS A 32 -0.08 15.01 26.01
N ALA A 33 0.24 16.27 25.69
CA ALA A 33 1.15 16.56 24.59
C ALA A 33 2.41 15.72 24.81
N ALA A 34 2.87 15.01 23.77
CA ALA A 34 4.18 14.38 23.83
C ALA A 34 5.15 15.47 24.25
N ALA A 35 5.86 15.24 25.35
CA ALA A 35 6.70 16.27 25.92
C ALA A 35 7.73 16.70 24.85
N PRO A 36 7.80 17.97 24.47
CA PRO A 36 8.87 18.46 23.61
C PRO A 36 10.21 18.03 24.20
N GLY A 37 11.16 17.62 23.33
CA GLY A 37 12.46 17.15 23.79
C GLY A 37 12.55 15.65 24.06
N ARG A 38 11.47 14.86 23.82
CA ARG A 38 11.55 13.39 23.89
C ARG A 38 12.60 12.87 22.91
N LYS A 39 13.45 11.97 23.40
CA LYS A 39 14.45 11.29 22.57
C LYS A 39 13.84 10.03 21.95
N PHE A 40 14.22 9.73 20.71
CA PHE A 40 13.85 8.53 19.96
C PHE A 40 14.87 8.27 18.86
N ARG A 41 14.88 7.06 18.30
CA ARG A 41 15.78 6.71 17.22
C ARG A 41 15.03 6.64 15.90
N GLY A 42 15.71 6.98 14.81
CA GLY A 42 15.18 6.89 13.47
C GLY A 42 16.27 6.76 12.41
N TRP A 43 15.94 6.09 11.32
CA TRP A 43 16.81 5.95 10.16
C TRP A 43 16.72 7.19 9.29
N ILE A 44 17.82 7.92 9.23
CA ILE A 44 17.93 9.19 8.49
C ILE A 44 18.67 8.96 7.19
N SER A 45 18.00 9.26 6.08
CA SER A 45 18.62 9.34 4.75
C SER A 45 18.98 10.78 4.43
N ARG A 46 20.25 11.03 4.04
CA ARG A 46 20.75 12.35 3.63
C ARG A 46 21.85 12.19 2.60
N GLY A 47 21.84 13.02 1.57
CA GLY A 47 22.80 12.92 0.47
C GLY A 47 22.41 11.86 -0.56
N THR A 48 23.39 11.34 -1.27
CA THR A 48 23.25 10.34 -2.34
C THR A 48 24.26 9.21 -2.16
N GLY A 49 24.03 8.08 -2.80
CA GLY A 49 24.92 6.93 -2.81
C GLY A 49 24.81 6.01 -1.59
N PRO A 50 25.51 4.88 -1.61
CA PRO A 50 25.54 3.91 -0.52
C PRO A 50 25.98 4.54 0.82
N GLY A 51 25.41 4.08 1.92
CA GLY A 51 25.73 4.58 3.26
C GLY A 51 25.05 5.91 3.62
N ARG A 52 24.20 6.46 2.74
CA ARG A 52 23.45 7.70 3.01
C ARG A 52 22.44 7.58 4.17
N THR A 53 22.05 6.36 4.53
CA THR A 53 21.04 6.10 5.56
C THR A 53 21.69 5.54 6.81
N THR A 54 21.51 6.23 7.93
CA THR A 54 22.10 5.90 9.22
C THR A 54 21.07 5.99 10.34
N LEU A 55 21.20 5.11 11.34
CA LEU A 55 20.37 5.18 12.56
C LEU A 55 20.89 6.32 13.45
N GLN A 56 20.02 7.22 13.84
CA GLN A 56 20.35 8.44 14.59
C GLN A 56 19.47 8.61 15.82
N ASP A 57 20.04 9.22 16.87
CA ASP A 57 19.29 9.74 18.01
C ASP A 57 18.67 11.09 17.63
N LEU A 58 17.38 11.19 17.82
CA LEU A 58 16.57 12.35 17.45
C LEU A 58 15.91 12.97 18.68
N THR A 59 15.62 14.24 18.59
CA THR A 59 14.87 14.99 19.61
C THR A 59 13.56 15.49 18.99
N LEU A 60 12.43 15.02 19.50
CA LEU A 60 11.10 15.39 19.03
C LEU A 60 10.87 16.90 19.20
N ARG A 61 10.41 17.57 18.15
CA ARG A 61 9.94 18.95 18.18
C ARG A 61 8.51 19.04 18.73
N PRO A 62 8.07 20.20 19.24
CA PRO A 62 6.67 20.43 19.56
C PRO A 62 5.78 20.20 18.34
N ILE A 63 4.67 19.51 18.54
CA ILE A 63 3.65 19.33 17.51
C ILE A 63 2.60 20.45 17.57
N SER A 64 1.97 20.72 16.44
CA SER A 64 0.98 21.79 16.29
C SER A 64 -0.14 21.37 15.35
N GLY A 65 -1.22 22.15 15.32
CA GLY A 65 -2.32 21.98 14.39
C GLY A 65 -2.87 20.55 14.40
N ARG A 66 -2.83 19.87 13.25
CA ARG A 66 -3.35 18.52 13.03
C ARG A 66 -2.28 17.43 13.07
N GLN A 67 -1.09 17.74 13.63
CA GLN A 67 -0.03 16.73 13.78
C GLN A 67 -0.36 15.71 14.86
N ILE A 68 0.15 14.50 14.66
CA ILE A 68 -0.02 13.33 15.54
C ILE A 68 1.34 12.67 15.74
N VAL A 69 1.65 12.28 16.96
CA VAL A 69 2.80 11.41 17.26
C VAL A 69 2.28 10.00 17.49
N VAL A 70 2.80 9.06 16.73
CA VAL A 70 2.48 7.64 16.84
C VAL A 70 3.74 6.88 17.24
N ARG A 71 3.69 6.16 18.37
CA ARG A 71 4.74 5.19 18.71
C ARG A 71 4.62 4.01 17.79
N THR A 72 5.65 3.78 17.01
CA THR A 72 5.70 2.73 15.98
C THR A 72 5.66 1.35 16.66
N GLU A 73 4.80 0.46 16.20
CA GLU A 73 4.80 -0.96 16.55
C GLU A 73 5.41 -1.80 15.46
N ALA A 74 5.06 -1.52 14.20
CA ALA A 74 5.64 -2.17 13.03
C ALA A 74 5.50 -1.31 11.79
N THR A 75 6.46 -1.43 10.87
CA THR A 75 6.41 -0.81 9.54
C THR A 75 6.89 -1.78 8.45
N ASN A 76 6.28 -1.69 7.28
CA ASN A 76 6.66 -2.50 6.13
C ASN A 76 7.85 -1.88 5.40
N LEU A 77 8.83 -2.71 5.05
CA LEU A 77 9.99 -2.33 4.26
C LEU A 77 9.65 -2.48 2.77
N CYS A 78 8.96 -1.47 2.23
CA CYS A 78 8.45 -1.51 0.86
C CYS A 78 9.58 -1.41 -0.17
N TYR A 79 9.50 -2.24 -1.22
CA TYR A 79 10.45 -2.21 -2.34
C TYR A 79 10.57 -0.83 -3.00
N SER A 80 9.50 -0.03 -2.98
CA SER A 80 9.50 1.32 -3.55
C SER A 80 10.48 2.29 -2.88
N ASN A 81 10.80 2.09 -1.59
CA ASN A 81 11.78 2.90 -0.85
C ASN A 81 13.21 2.33 -0.89
N SER A 82 13.41 1.12 -1.37
CA SER A 82 14.69 0.43 -1.23
C SER A 82 15.85 1.17 -1.90
N SER A 83 15.64 1.75 -3.08
CA SER A 83 16.67 2.53 -3.78
C SER A 83 17.08 3.76 -2.96
N ASP A 84 16.10 4.47 -2.38
CA ASP A 84 16.35 5.67 -1.59
C ASP A 84 17.06 5.33 -0.28
N VAL A 85 16.65 4.27 0.39
CA VAL A 85 17.22 3.83 1.67
C VAL A 85 18.63 3.29 1.47
N LEU A 86 18.85 2.43 0.49
CA LEU A 86 20.15 1.81 0.23
C LEU A 86 21.10 2.71 -0.59
N GLY A 87 20.62 3.85 -1.09
CA GLY A 87 21.41 4.76 -1.90
C GLY A 87 21.77 4.22 -3.29
N LEU A 88 20.91 3.36 -3.86
CA LEU A 88 21.13 2.74 -5.17
C LEU A 88 20.83 3.68 -6.34
N ALA A 89 20.04 4.71 -6.12
CA ALA A 89 19.71 5.76 -7.08
C ALA A 89 19.55 7.10 -6.36
N ALA A 90 19.55 8.20 -7.12
CA ALA A 90 19.18 9.49 -6.56
C ALA A 90 17.73 9.44 -6.04
N PRO A 91 17.43 10.07 -4.88
CA PRO A 91 16.10 10.05 -4.30
C PRO A 91 15.02 10.49 -5.28
N GLY A 92 13.94 9.73 -5.36
CA GLY A 92 12.80 10.05 -6.21
C GLY A 92 13.04 9.87 -7.72
N LEU A 93 14.21 9.39 -8.15
CA LEU A 93 14.44 9.01 -9.53
C LEU A 93 13.93 7.59 -9.78
N PRO A 94 13.27 7.35 -10.91
CA PRO A 94 13.05 5.98 -11.37
C PRO A 94 14.40 5.27 -11.55
N PRO A 95 14.45 3.93 -11.44
CA PRO A 95 15.65 3.17 -11.78
C PRO A 95 16.15 3.58 -13.17
N ALA A 96 17.44 3.40 -13.42
CA ALA A 96 18.07 3.82 -14.67
C ALA A 96 17.19 3.43 -15.85
N ALA A 97 16.76 4.42 -16.60
CA ALA A 97 16.02 4.20 -17.83
C ALA A 97 16.85 3.31 -18.78
N PRO A 98 16.22 2.57 -19.71
CA PRO A 98 16.93 1.87 -20.77
C PRO A 98 17.95 2.81 -21.43
N LYS A 99 19.09 2.27 -21.88
CA LYS A 99 20.22 3.07 -22.42
C LYS A 99 19.83 3.97 -23.59
N ASP A 100 18.70 3.69 -24.21
CA ASP A 100 18.08 4.39 -25.35
C ASP A 100 16.96 5.35 -24.95
N ALA A 101 16.59 5.41 -23.66
CA ALA A 101 15.63 6.41 -23.19
C ALA A 101 16.28 7.80 -23.13
N ALA A 102 15.54 8.82 -23.57
CA ALA A 102 15.99 10.21 -23.47
C ALA A 102 16.33 10.56 -22.00
N PRO A 103 17.43 11.28 -21.74
CA PRO A 103 17.81 11.69 -20.41
C PRO A 103 16.63 12.41 -19.74
N ARG A 104 16.14 11.89 -18.63
CA ARG A 104 15.17 12.60 -17.79
C ARG A 104 15.92 13.59 -16.91
N GLU A 105 15.61 14.86 -17.05
CA GLU A 105 16.05 15.84 -16.08
C GLU A 105 15.49 15.50 -14.70
N VAL A 106 16.34 15.49 -13.69
CA VAL A 106 15.93 15.32 -12.29
C VAL A 106 15.17 16.58 -11.89
N PRO A 107 13.88 16.49 -11.52
CA PRO A 107 13.17 17.68 -11.09
C PRO A 107 13.91 18.37 -9.92
N PRO A 108 14.03 19.71 -9.93
CA PRO A 108 14.74 20.44 -8.87
C PRO A 108 14.26 20.14 -7.46
N ALA A 109 12.96 19.83 -7.30
CA ALA A 109 12.37 19.41 -6.02
C ALA A 109 13.03 18.15 -5.45
N PHE A 110 13.32 17.14 -6.28
CA PHE A 110 14.00 15.92 -5.82
C PHE A 110 15.44 16.18 -5.40
N LEU A 111 16.15 17.05 -6.12
CA LEU A 111 17.50 17.47 -5.73
C LEU A 111 17.49 18.22 -4.39
N ALA A 112 16.48 19.06 -4.15
CA ALA A 112 16.30 19.73 -2.88
C ALA A 112 16.04 18.72 -1.75
N MET A 113 15.16 17.74 -1.96
CA MET A 113 14.87 16.68 -0.97
C MET A 113 16.10 15.84 -0.63
N SER A 114 17.00 15.55 -1.59
CA SER A 114 18.20 14.77 -1.31
C SER A 114 19.16 15.42 -0.31
N ARG A 115 19.08 16.76 -0.15
CA ARG A 115 19.88 17.52 0.81
C ARG A 115 19.28 17.57 2.21
N MET A 116 18.00 17.23 2.34
CA MET A 116 17.29 17.22 3.62
C MET A 116 17.62 15.94 4.41
N ALA A 117 17.59 16.04 5.73
CA ALA A 117 17.61 14.86 6.60
C ALA A 117 16.20 14.28 6.69
N LEU A 118 15.96 13.13 6.06
CA LEU A 118 14.62 12.53 5.94
C LEU A 118 14.53 11.19 6.68
N VAL A 119 13.55 11.06 7.56
CA VAL A 119 13.10 9.72 7.98
C VAL A 119 12.30 9.13 6.84
N GLN A 120 12.77 8.00 6.31
CA GLN A 120 12.11 7.29 5.21
C GLN A 120 10.93 6.43 5.71
N GLY A 121 10.25 5.75 4.77
CA GLY A 121 9.08 4.90 5.06
C GLY A 121 7.75 5.63 4.91
N HIS A 122 6.79 4.96 4.25
CA HIS A 122 5.50 5.55 3.87
C HIS A 122 4.31 4.75 4.39
N GLY A 123 4.42 4.20 5.58
CA GLY A 123 3.36 3.48 6.26
C GLY A 123 3.84 2.82 7.54
N GLY A 124 2.93 2.46 8.40
CA GLY A 124 3.20 1.75 9.64
C GLY A 124 1.96 1.61 10.50
N VAL A 125 2.10 0.92 11.62
CA VAL A 125 1.07 0.80 12.66
C VAL A 125 1.66 1.16 14.00
N GLY A 126 0.84 1.65 14.90
CA GLY A 126 1.32 2.02 16.24
C GLY A 126 0.23 2.61 17.13
N ILE A 127 0.66 3.15 18.25
CA ILE A 127 -0.21 3.75 19.27
C ILE A 127 -0.03 5.26 19.27
N VAL A 128 -1.12 5.99 19.24
CA VAL A 128 -1.12 7.45 19.34
C VAL A 128 -0.63 7.86 20.73
N GLU A 129 0.44 8.64 20.80
CA GLU A 129 1.00 9.15 22.06
C GLU A 129 0.74 10.64 22.28
N ALA A 130 0.57 11.40 21.19
CA ALA A 130 0.20 12.80 21.27
C ALA A 130 -0.60 13.24 20.05
N VAL A 131 -1.45 14.24 20.27
CA VAL A 131 -2.26 14.87 19.22
C VAL A 131 -2.16 16.39 19.33
N GLY A 132 -2.06 17.06 18.19
CA GLY A 132 -2.15 18.50 18.10
C GLY A 132 -3.57 19.01 18.41
N PRO A 133 -3.73 20.32 18.71
CA PRO A 133 -5.00 20.87 19.21
C PRO A 133 -6.15 20.81 18.19
N GLU A 134 -5.86 20.64 16.91
CA GLU A 134 -6.87 20.60 15.85
C GLU A 134 -7.26 19.18 15.42
N VAL A 135 -6.61 18.14 15.99
CA VAL A 135 -6.93 16.74 15.69
C VAL A 135 -8.31 16.38 16.22
N ARG A 136 -9.10 15.69 15.40
CA ARG A 136 -10.48 15.27 15.72
C ARG A 136 -10.72 13.77 15.51
N ARG A 137 -9.88 13.11 14.70
CA ARG A 137 -10.10 11.74 14.23
C ARG A 137 -9.69 10.68 15.24
N VAL A 138 -8.68 10.96 16.03
CA VAL A 138 -8.07 10.03 16.98
C VAL A 138 -7.71 10.71 18.29
N GLN A 139 -7.49 9.91 19.33
CA GLN A 139 -7.05 10.35 20.65
C GLN A 139 -5.83 9.56 21.12
N VAL A 140 -5.16 10.05 22.15
CA VAL A 140 -4.04 9.35 22.79
C VAL A 140 -4.50 7.97 23.29
N GLY A 141 -3.72 6.96 22.98
CA GLY A 141 -4.00 5.55 23.29
C GLY A 141 -4.68 4.78 22.16
N ASP A 142 -5.20 5.44 21.13
CA ASP A 142 -5.75 4.75 19.97
C ASP A 142 -4.66 3.99 19.22
N ARG A 143 -4.99 2.77 18.78
CA ARG A 143 -4.17 2.01 17.85
C ARG A 143 -4.52 2.40 16.43
N VAL A 144 -3.51 2.69 15.61
CA VAL A 144 -3.72 3.28 14.30
C VAL A 144 -2.85 2.64 13.23
N CYS A 145 -3.38 2.63 11.99
CA CYS A 145 -2.59 2.54 10.78
C CYS A 145 -2.23 3.95 10.31
N VAL A 146 -0.95 4.19 10.02
CA VAL A 146 -0.49 5.36 9.29
C VAL A 146 -0.34 4.95 7.84
N SER A 147 -1.27 5.38 7.01
CA SER A 147 -1.36 4.96 5.60
C SER A 147 -0.53 5.87 4.70
N GLY A 148 0.11 5.32 3.68
CA GLY A 148 0.82 6.12 2.68
C GLY A 148 -0.08 6.96 1.79
N THR A 149 -1.39 6.73 1.82
CA THR A 149 -2.37 7.54 1.10
C THR A 149 -3.24 8.30 2.09
N PRO A 150 -3.20 9.65 2.08
CA PRO A 150 -4.03 10.46 2.97
C PRO A 150 -5.49 10.44 2.53
N GLN A 151 -6.39 10.73 3.46
CA GLN A 151 -7.81 10.95 3.18
C GLN A 151 -8.32 12.11 4.03
N CYS A 152 -8.42 13.30 3.46
CA CYS A 152 -8.94 14.47 4.19
C CYS A 152 -10.47 14.47 4.32
N GLY A 153 -11.20 13.77 3.44
CA GLY A 153 -12.66 13.70 3.44
C GLY A 153 -13.37 14.90 2.82
N SER A 154 -12.68 16.01 2.53
CA SER A 154 -13.30 17.28 2.12
C SER A 154 -12.85 17.81 0.75
N CYS A 155 -11.74 17.29 0.17
CA CYS A 155 -11.30 17.74 -1.14
C CYS A 155 -12.15 17.14 -2.27
N TYR A 156 -12.05 17.74 -3.46
CA TYR A 156 -12.79 17.31 -4.63
C TYR A 156 -12.71 15.80 -4.90
N GLN A 157 -11.52 15.22 -4.78
CA GLN A 157 -11.33 13.78 -5.05
C GLN A 157 -11.99 12.91 -3.96
N CYS A 158 -11.84 13.26 -2.69
CA CYS A 158 -12.50 12.52 -1.61
C CYS A 158 -14.02 12.57 -1.73
N LEU A 159 -14.60 13.73 -2.04
CA LEU A 159 -16.06 13.91 -2.17
C LEU A 159 -16.67 13.10 -3.32
N ARG A 160 -15.90 12.81 -4.38
CA ARG A 160 -16.36 11.98 -5.50
C ARG A 160 -16.01 10.48 -5.36
N GLY A 161 -15.57 10.04 -4.17
CA GLY A 161 -15.25 8.64 -3.90
C GLY A 161 -13.84 8.18 -4.31
N ARG A 162 -12.98 9.10 -4.82
CA ARG A 162 -11.60 8.82 -5.21
C ARG A 162 -10.62 9.28 -4.13
N ALA A 163 -10.80 8.73 -2.91
CA ALA A 163 -9.94 9.05 -1.78
C ALA A 163 -8.47 8.64 -2.01
N ASP A 164 -8.25 7.63 -2.83
CA ASP A 164 -6.92 7.20 -3.32
C ASP A 164 -6.15 8.34 -4.04
N MET A 165 -6.87 9.34 -4.54
CA MET A 165 -6.33 10.52 -5.23
C MET A 165 -6.51 11.81 -4.39
N CYS A 166 -6.55 11.69 -3.07
CA CYS A 166 -6.71 12.85 -2.18
C CYS A 166 -5.69 13.95 -2.50
N GLN A 167 -6.16 15.21 -2.56
CA GLN A 167 -5.29 16.34 -2.93
C GLN A 167 -4.10 16.57 -1.98
N PHE A 168 -4.16 16.06 -0.75
CA PHE A 168 -3.01 16.06 0.17
C PHE A 168 -1.82 15.24 -0.35
N LEU A 169 -2.01 14.26 -1.24
CA LEU A 169 -0.90 13.57 -1.91
C LEU A 169 0.02 14.52 -2.67
N GLY A 170 -0.50 15.59 -3.22
CA GLY A 170 0.29 16.61 -3.93
C GLY A 170 1.12 17.52 -3.02
N ARG A 171 0.93 17.44 -1.69
CA ARG A 171 1.63 18.28 -0.71
C ARG A 171 2.80 17.54 -0.06
N GLN A 172 3.69 16.99 -0.86
CA GLN A 172 4.85 16.23 -0.40
C GLN A 172 6.18 16.79 -0.93
N GLY A 173 6.13 17.97 -1.51
CA GLY A 173 7.33 18.67 -1.97
C GLY A 173 8.16 19.24 -0.80
N PRO A 174 9.40 19.66 -1.05
CA PRO A 174 10.30 20.22 -0.03
C PRO A 174 9.70 21.38 0.76
N SER A 175 8.86 22.20 0.12
CA SER A 175 8.17 23.34 0.73
C SER A 175 6.99 22.96 1.61
N ASP A 176 6.48 21.75 1.46
CA ASP A 176 5.32 21.28 2.22
C ASP A 176 5.73 20.53 3.49
N LEU A 177 6.99 20.07 3.55
CA LEU A 177 7.51 19.33 4.69
C LEU A 177 7.80 20.27 5.86
N VAL A 178 7.35 19.88 7.05
CA VAL A 178 7.67 20.57 8.30
C VAL A 178 8.65 19.75 9.13
N PRO A 179 9.62 20.39 9.83
CA PRO A 179 10.55 19.66 10.66
C PRO A 179 9.84 19.04 11.86
N ILE A 180 10.09 17.74 12.07
CA ILE A 180 9.47 16.91 13.11
C ILE A 180 10.39 16.68 14.31
N ALA A 181 11.68 16.74 14.10
CA ALA A 181 12.71 16.45 15.10
C ALA A 181 14.00 17.21 14.76
N ASP A 182 14.97 17.14 15.67
CA ASP A 182 16.34 17.58 15.45
C ASP A 182 17.31 16.44 15.69
N MET A 183 18.38 16.39 14.88
CA MET A 183 19.57 15.58 15.15
C MET A 183 20.38 16.19 16.31
N ARG A 184 21.38 15.47 16.81
CA ARG A 184 22.23 15.94 17.91
C ARG A 184 22.99 17.24 17.59
N ASP A 185 23.32 17.47 16.32
CA ASP A 185 23.97 18.69 15.83
C ASP A 185 23.04 19.87 15.54
N GLY A 186 21.74 19.70 15.83
CA GLY A 186 20.70 20.70 15.57
C GLY A 186 20.15 20.67 14.13
N THR A 187 20.59 19.75 13.29
CA THR A 187 20.05 19.60 11.92
C THR A 187 18.58 19.24 11.98
N PRO A 188 17.68 19.99 11.32
CA PRO A 188 16.26 19.66 11.27
C PRO A 188 16.00 18.40 10.46
N VAL A 189 15.12 17.56 10.99
CA VAL A 189 14.70 16.27 10.41
C VAL A 189 13.24 16.35 9.97
N TYR A 190 12.95 15.78 8.80
CA TYR A 190 11.62 15.78 8.19
C TYR A 190 11.13 14.35 7.96
N ALA A 191 9.82 14.15 7.95
CA ALA A 191 9.21 12.86 7.61
C ALA A 191 8.96 12.77 6.11
N ASN A 192 9.56 11.77 5.44
CA ASN A 192 9.23 11.49 4.05
C ASN A 192 7.74 11.16 3.92
N SER A 193 7.08 11.74 2.92
CA SER A 193 5.63 11.57 2.68
C SER A 193 4.74 11.94 3.88
N HIS A 194 5.23 12.81 4.78
CA HIS A 194 4.59 13.14 6.07
C HIS A 194 4.37 11.94 7.01
N ILE A 195 5.15 10.87 6.86
CA ILE A 195 4.98 9.64 7.66
C ILE A 195 6.24 9.30 8.43
N GLY A 196 7.35 9.04 7.71
CA GLY A 196 8.62 8.70 8.35
C GLY A 196 8.56 7.38 9.14
N GLY A 197 8.09 6.30 8.52
CA GLY A 197 7.83 5.02 9.21
C GLY A 197 9.06 4.28 9.72
N LEU A 198 10.28 4.65 9.29
CA LEU A 198 11.53 3.99 9.71
C LEU A 198 12.11 4.62 11.00
N ALA A 199 11.27 4.85 11.99
CA ALA A 199 11.65 5.40 13.30
C ALA A 199 10.79 4.82 14.42
N GLU A 200 11.24 4.95 15.66
CA GLU A 200 10.47 4.58 16.86
C GLU A 200 9.22 5.47 17.05
N LEU A 201 9.22 6.68 16.49
CA LEU A 201 8.07 7.58 16.46
C LEU A 201 7.81 8.05 15.03
N MET A 202 6.57 7.89 14.56
CA MET A 202 6.06 8.55 13.37
C MET A 202 5.39 9.87 13.77
N VAL A 203 5.79 10.96 13.12
CA VAL A 203 5.14 12.27 13.29
C VAL A 203 4.44 12.61 11.98
N THR A 204 3.13 12.54 12.00
CA THR A 204 2.28 12.61 10.81
C THR A 204 1.13 13.59 11.02
N PHE A 205 0.20 13.65 10.08
CA PHE A 205 -1.01 14.44 10.16
C PHE A 205 -2.25 13.56 10.20
N GLU A 206 -3.35 14.09 10.71
CA GLU A 206 -4.63 13.41 10.87
C GLU A 206 -5.12 12.74 9.58
N GLU A 207 -4.82 13.32 8.42
CA GLU A 207 -5.23 12.81 7.10
C GLU A 207 -4.63 11.45 6.74
N TRP A 208 -3.47 11.13 7.29
CA TRP A 208 -2.76 9.85 7.06
C TRP A 208 -3.12 8.76 8.08
N VAL A 209 -3.91 9.10 9.11
CA VAL A 209 -4.16 8.20 10.24
C VAL A 209 -5.54 7.55 10.14
N VAL A 210 -5.57 6.22 10.27
CA VAL A 210 -6.80 5.40 10.28
C VAL A 210 -6.85 4.63 11.59
N PRO A 211 -7.83 4.88 12.48
CA PRO A 211 -8.00 4.11 13.70
C PRO A 211 -8.37 2.66 13.38
N VAL A 212 -7.78 1.72 14.14
CA VAL A 212 -8.00 0.28 13.98
C VAL A 212 -8.30 -0.37 15.33
N PHE A 213 -9.30 -1.26 15.35
CA PHE A 213 -9.80 -1.90 16.58
C PHE A 213 -9.56 -3.41 16.49
N THR A 214 -8.38 -3.86 16.91
CA THR A 214 -7.96 -5.27 16.84
C THR A 214 -6.98 -5.63 17.94
N LYS A 215 -6.93 -6.92 18.28
CA LYS A 215 -5.92 -7.52 19.16
C LYS A 215 -4.83 -8.25 18.39
N ALA A 216 -4.81 -8.15 17.07
CA ALA A 216 -3.79 -8.76 16.23
C ALA A 216 -2.37 -8.32 16.67
N SER A 217 -1.38 -9.18 16.45
CA SER A 217 0.02 -8.85 16.72
C SER A 217 0.46 -7.62 15.91
N ALA A 218 1.49 -6.91 16.40
CA ALA A 218 2.04 -5.76 15.66
C ALA A 218 2.50 -6.15 14.25
N ALA A 219 3.10 -7.32 14.10
CA ALA A 219 3.58 -7.82 12.81
C ALA A 219 2.42 -8.15 11.85
N ASP A 220 1.40 -8.88 12.31
CA ASP A 220 0.25 -9.22 11.45
C ASP A 220 -0.53 -7.95 11.06
N LEU A 221 -0.73 -7.02 12.01
CA LEU A 221 -1.37 -5.74 11.75
C LEU A 221 -0.51 -4.87 10.82
N GLY A 222 0.79 -4.78 11.07
CA GLY A 222 1.75 -4.06 10.22
C GLY A 222 1.77 -4.61 8.79
N MET A 223 1.54 -5.92 8.61
CA MET A 223 1.44 -6.52 7.29
C MET A 223 0.12 -6.15 6.58
N VAL A 224 -1.04 -6.35 7.21
CA VAL A 224 -2.33 -6.08 6.56
C VAL A 224 -2.56 -4.58 6.30
N CYS A 225 -2.04 -3.71 7.17
CA CYS A 225 -2.08 -2.26 7.01
C CYS A 225 -0.93 -1.70 6.15
N SER A 226 0.00 -2.54 5.70
CA SER A 226 1.11 -2.09 4.85
C SER A 226 0.63 -1.57 3.51
N CYS A 227 1.43 -0.69 2.91
CA CYS A 227 1.16 -0.18 1.56
C CYS A 227 0.93 -1.30 0.54
N VAL A 228 1.70 -2.38 0.63
CA VAL A 228 1.62 -3.51 -0.32
C VAL A 228 0.34 -4.31 -0.16
N SER A 229 -0.11 -4.58 1.08
CA SER A 229 -1.35 -5.32 1.31
C SER A 229 -2.58 -4.47 1.01
N VAL A 230 -2.58 -3.20 1.41
CA VAL A 230 -3.68 -2.27 1.07
C VAL A 230 -3.80 -2.10 -0.44
N ALA A 231 -2.67 -1.98 -1.17
CA ALA A 231 -2.69 -1.90 -2.63
C ALA A 231 -3.25 -3.18 -3.28
N GLY A 232 -2.79 -4.36 -2.86
CA GLY A 232 -3.26 -5.62 -3.41
C GLY A 232 -4.74 -5.90 -3.13
N LEU A 233 -5.17 -5.75 -1.87
CA LEU A 233 -6.57 -5.87 -1.48
C LEU A 233 -7.44 -4.77 -2.13
N GLY A 234 -6.88 -3.58 -2.32
CA GLY A 234 -7.52 -2.48 -3.05
C GLY A 234 -7.88 -2.86 -4.48
N CYS A 235 -6.97 -3.55 -5.18
CA CYS A 235 -7.20 -3.98 -6.57
C CYS A 235 -8.36 -4.96 -6.72
N THR A 236 -8.69 -5.76 -5.69
CA THR A 236 -9.59 -6.90 -5.83
C THR A 236 -10.73 -6.93 -4.81
N ALA A 237 -10.45 -6.62 -3.54
CA ALA A 237 -11.43 -6.73 -2.45
C ALA A 237 -12.15 -5.41 -2.11
N ALA A 238 -11.58 -4.25 -2.43
CA ALA A 238 -12.18 -2.95 -2.14
C ALA A 238 -13.33 -2.59 -3.11
N GLN A 239 -13.34 -3.18 -4.29
CA GLN A 239 -14.36 -2.99 -5.34
C GLN A 239 -14.56 -1.51 -5.74
N VAL A 240 -13.45 -0.75 -5.80
CA VAL A 240 -13.48 0.67 -6.18
C VAL A 240 -13.14 0.87 -7.65
N LEU A 241 -12.07 0.19 -8.10
CA LEU A 241 -11.60 0.29 -9.50
C LEU A 241 -12.14 -0.86 -10.36
N ALA A 242 -12.22 -2.06 -9.79
CA ALA A 242 -12.71 -3.25 -10.47
C ALA A 242 -13.61 -4.05 -9.52
N ASP A 243 -14.65 -4.62 -10.06
CA ASP A 243 -15.70 -5.31 -9.29
C ASP A 243 -15.52 -6.83 -9.35
N VAL A 244 -14.45 -7.33 -8.73
CA VAL A 244 -14.21 -8.77 -8.61
C VAL A 244 -15.32 -9.40 -7.77
N GLY A 245 -15.94 -10.46 -8.25
CA GLY A 245 -17.05 -11.13 -7.59
C GLY A 245 -17.06 -12.64 -7.80
N ILE A 246 -18.17 -13.26 -7.43
CA ILE A 246 -18.38 -14.71 -7.52
C ILE A 246 -18.25 -15.16 -8.97
N GLY A 247 -17.40 -16.16 -9.21
CA GLY A 247 -17.18 -16.74 -10.52
C GLY A 247 -16.20 -15.98 -11.43
N SER A 248 -15.67 -14.83 -10.99
CA SER A 248 -14.67 -14.09 -11.74
C SER A 248 -13.41 -14.89 -11.99
N ILE A 249 -12.76 -14.61 -13.12
CA ILE A 249 -11.42 -15.11 -13.45
C ILE A 249 -10.45 -13.94 -13.32
N VAL A 250 -9.45 -14.11 -12.45
CA VAL A 250 -8.46 -13.07 -12.14
C VAL A 250 -7.06 -13.56 -12.51
N ALA A 251 -6.33 -12.79 -13.31
CA ALA A 251 -4.90 -13.00 -13.52
C ALA A 251 -4.10 -11.97 -12.71
N VAL A 252 -3.07 -12.41 -12.01
CA VAL A 252 -2.18 -11.55 -11.23
C VAL A 252 -0.77 -11.69 -11.77
N VAL A 253 -0.27 -10.62 -12.37
CA VAL A 253 1.07 -10.52 -12.97
C VAL A 253 2.01 -9.87 -11.95
N GLY A 254 2.95 -10.66 -11.44
CA GLY A 254 3.81 -10.31 -10.32
C GLY A 254 3.24 -10.78 -8.98
N CYS A 255 3.87 -11.80 -8.37
CA CYS A 255 3.50 -12.35 -7.06
C CYS A 255 4.44 -11.87 -5.95
N GLY A 256 4.86 -10.61 -6.01
CA GLY A 256 5.40 -9.91 -4.85
C GLY A 256 4.31 -9.69 -3.79
N PRO A 257 4.60 -9.00 -2.68
CA PRO A 257 3.62 -8.85 -1.59
C PRO A 257 2.32 -8.13 -2.02
N VAL A 258 2.38 -7.25 -3.02
CA VAL A 258 1.18 -6.64 -3.63
C VAL A 258 0.34 -7.69 -4.35
N GLY A 259 0.95 -8.46 -5.26
CA GLY A 259 0.25 -9.49 -6.02
C GLY A 259 -0.29 -10.62 -5.14
N LEU A 260 0.47 -11.06 -4.13
CA LEU A 260 0.00 -12.06 -3.16
C LEU A 260 -1.19 -11.55 -2.33
N SER A 261 -1.23 -10.26 -2.02
CA SER A 261 -2.40 -9.64 -1.37
C SER A 261 -3.59 -9.53 -2.33
N ALA A 262 -3.35 -9.24 -3.62
CA ALA A 262 -4.40 -9.23 -4.65
C ALA A 262 -4.99 -10.63 -4.87
N ILE A 263 -4.17 -11.70 -4.85
CA ILE A 263 -4.62 -13.09 -4.92
C ILE A 263 -5.55 -13.42 -3.75
N GLN A 264 -5.18 -13.04 -2.53
CA GLN A 264 -6.02 -13.22 -1.35
C GLN A 264 -7.32 -12.44 -1.47
N GLY A 265 -7.26 -11.19 -1.91
CA GLY A 265 -8.42 -10.34 -2.13
C GLY A 265 -9.36 -10.92 -3.19
N ALA A 266 -8.84 -11.44 -4.30
CA ALA A 266 -9.63 -12.10 -5.35
C ALA A 266 -10.34 -13.36 -4.81
N ARG A 267 -9.64 -14.19 -4.03
CA ARG A 267 -10.23 -15.36 -3.36
C ARG A 267 -11.34 -14.96 -2.39
N ILE A 268 -11.12 -13.93 -1.59
CA ILE A 268 -12.10 -13.42 -0.62
C ILE A 268 -13.34 -12.86 -1.34
N ALA A 269 -13.13 -12.17 -2.47
CA ALA A 269 -14.22 -11.64 -3.29
C ALA A 269 -15.01 -12.72 -4.05
N GLY A 270 -14.53 -13.97 -4.07
CA GLY A 270 -15.24 -15.10 -4.68
C GLY A 270 -14.79 -15.46 -6.09
N ALA A 271 -13.63 -15.03 -6.54
CA ALA A 271 -13.08 -15.44 -7.83
C ALA A 271 -12.97 -16.98 -7.91
N SER A 272 -13.41 -17.56 -9.03
CA SER A 272 -13.40 -19.00 -9.25
C SER A 272 -12.06 -19.51 -9.79
N THR A 273 -11.37 -18.67 -10.54
CA THR A 273 -10.06 -18.98 -11.12
C THR A 273 -9.11 -17.82 -10.86
N ILE A 274 -7.95 -18.13 -10.28
CA ILE A 274 -6.92 -17.13 -9.95
C ILE A 274 -5.60 -17.64 -10.53
N ILE A 275 -5.09 -16.96 -11.56
CA ILE A 275 -3.88 -17.32 -12.29
C ILE A 275 -2.77 -16.38 -11.82
N ALA A 276 -1.77 -16.93 -11.13
CA ALA A 276 -0.63 -16.19 -10.60
C ALA A 276 0.60 -16.34 -11.50
N ILE A 277 1.25 -15.25 -11.85
CA ILE A 277 2.36 -15.21 -12.81
C ILE A 277 3.56 -14.55 -12.14
N ASP A 278 4.66 -15.29 -11.94
CA ASP A 278 5.90 -14.75 -11.36
C ASP A 278 7.11 -15.62 -11.77
N PRO A 279 8.28 -15.04 -12.07
CA PRO A 279 9.48 -15.83 -12.38
C PRO A 279 10.03 -16.57 -11.16
N ILE A 280 9.78 -16.08 -9.94
CA ILE A 280 10.35 -16.62 -8.71
C ILE A 280 9.53 -17.81 -8.20
N ARG A 281 10.16 -18.99 -8.18
CA ARG A 281 9.50 -20.25 -7.77
C ARG A 281 8.85 -20.16 -6.39
N VAL A 282 9.55 -19.67 -5.40
CA VAL A 282 9.03 -19.55 -4.02
C VAL A 282 7.79 -18.66 -3.94
N ARG A 283 7.73 -17.59 -4.73
CA ARG A 283 6.54 -16.72 -4.79
C ARG A 283 5.35 -17.44 -5.43
N ARG A 284 5.57 -18.24 -6.45
CA ARG A 284 4.50 -19.09 -7.03
C ARG A 284 3.98 -20.12 -6.03
N GLU A 285 4.85 -20.71 -5.21
CA GLU A 285 4.46 -21.64 -4.13
C GLU A 285 3.60 -20.94 -3.07
N VAL A 286 4.00 -19.74 -2.65
CA VAL A 286 3.20 -18.91 -1.73
C VAL A 286 1.87 -18.50 -2.37
N ALA A 287 1.85 -18.17 -3.67
CA ALA A 287 0.63 -17.83 -4.39
C ALA A 287 -0.42 -18.95 -4.33
N LEU A 288 0.00 -20.21 -4.55
CA LEU A 288 -0.88 -21.39 -4.38
C LEU A 288 -1.40 -21.50 -2.94
N LYS A 289 -0.51 -21.33 -1.95
CA LYS A 289 -0.88 -21.40 -0.54
C LYS A 289 -1.94 -20.38 -0.14
N VAL A 290 -1.88 -19.16 -0.71
CA VAL A 290 -2.80 -18.07 -0.33
C VAL A 290 -4.03 -17.97 -1.24
N GLY A 291 -4.17 -18.84 -2.24
CA GLY A 291 -5.43 -19.00 -2.98
C GLY A 291 -5.36 -18.95 -4.50
N ALA A 292 -4.19 -18.89 -5.12
CA ALA A 292 -4.08 -19.06 -6.57
C ALA A 292 -4.49 -20.49 -6.96
N THR A 293 -5.23 -20.63 -8.05
CA THR A 293 -5.65 -21.91 -8.62
C THR A 293 -4.63 -22.44 -9.64
N HIS A 294 -3.91 -21.52 -10.28
CA HIS A 294 -2.87 -21.83 -11.28
C HIS A 294 -1.68 -20.91 -11.08
N VAL A 295 -0.49 -21.41 -11.41
CA VAL A 295 0.74 -20.63 -11.41
C VAL A 295 1.48 -20.80 -12.73
N LEU A 296 2.06 -19.71 -13.25
CA LEU A 296 2.83 -19.70 -14.48
C LEU A 296 4.18 -19.00 -14.25
N ASP A 297 5.21 -19.52 -14.95
CA ASP A 297 6.53 -18.90 -14.99
C ASP A 297 6.70 -18.17 -16.33
N PRO A 298 6.80 -16.82 -16.33
CA PRO A 298 6.92 -16.07 -17.58
C PRO A 298 8.21 -16.40 -18.37
N ASN A 299 9.27 -16.89 -17.69
CA ASN A 299 10.49 -17.31 -18.36
C ASN A 299 10.33 -18.67 -19.08
N VAL A 300 9.45 -19.54 -18.56
CA VAL A 300 9.16 -20.85 -19.16
C VAL A 300 8.15 -20.70 -20.30
N GLU A 301 7.09 -19.94 -20.06
CA GLU A 301 6.00 -19.77 -21.02
C GLU A 301 6.40 -18.85 -22.20
N GLY A 302 7.30 -17.90 -21.99
CA GLY A 302 7.79 -16.99 -23.03
C GLY A 302 6.67 -16.31 -23.79
N ASP A 303 6.74 -16.33 -25.13
CA ASP A 303 5.74 -15.69 -26.01
C ASP A 303 4.36 -16.36 -25.93
N LYS A 304 4.26 -17.58 -25.38
CA LYS A 304 3.00 -18.31 -25.20
C LYS A 304 2.26 -17.95 -23.91
N LEU A 305 2.84 -17.11 -23.05
CA LEU A 305 2.25 -16.77 -21.75
C LEU A 305 0.82 -16.24 -21.88
N VAL A 306 0.58 -15.31 -22.79
CA VAL A 306 -0.75 -14.74 -23.03
C VAL A 306 -1.76 -15.79 -23.47
N GLU A 307 -1.37 -16.63 -24.43
CA GLU A 307 -2.19 -17.75 -24.93
C GLU A 307 -2.54 -18.73 -23.80
N LYS A 308 -1.57 -19.05 -22.96
CA LYS A 308 -1.75 -19.94 -21.81
C LYS A 308 -2.76 -19.39 -20.79
N VAL A 309 -2.64 -18.09 -20.44
CA VAL A 309 -3.61 -17.45 -19.55
C VAL A 309 -5.01 -17.48 -20.16
N ARG A 310 -5.14 -17.17 -21.44
CA ARG A 310 -6.42 -17.22 -22.17
C ARG A 310 -7.02 -18.62 -22.18
N ALA A 311 -6.21 -19.65 -22.40
CA ALA A 311 -6.66 -21.04 -22.36
C ALA A 311 -7.16 -21.45 -20.96
N LEU A 312 -6.47 -21.06 -19.90
CA LEU A 312 -6.89 -21.31 -18.51
C LEU A 312 -8.14 -20.49 -18.11
N SER A 313 -8.44 -19.42 -18.82
CA SER A 313 -9.62 -18.57 -18.59
C SER A 313 -10.91 -19.13 -19.21
N ASN A 314 -10.87 -20.25 -19.88
CA ASN A 314 -12.05 -20.91 -20.44
C ASN A 314 -12.91 -21.65 -19.42
N GLY A 315 -12.58 -21.69 -18.18
CA GLY A 315 -13.24 -22.28 -17.03
C GLY A 315 -14.62 -22.92 -17.17
N PRO A 316 -15.23 -23.36 -16.09
CA PRO A 316 -16.47 -24.18 -16.15
C PRO A 316 -17.68 -23.47 -16.75
N ASN A 317 -17.62 -22.15 -16.92
CA ASN A 317 -18.74 -21.34 -17.41
C ASN A 317 -18.79 -21.21 -18.95
N ASN A 318 -17.95 -21.97 -19.67
CA ASN A 318 -17.86 -21.96 -21.14
C ASN A 318 -18.02 -20.56 -21.75
N ARG A 319 -17.03 -19.71 -21.55
CA ARG A 319 -17.00 -18.31 -22.02
C ARG A 319 -16.86 -18.20 -23.53
N LEU A 320 -16.58 -19.30 -24.18
CA LEU A 320 -16.59 -19.37 -25.64
C LEU A 320 -18.02 -19.56 -26.13
N TRP A 321 -18.40 -18.78 -27.08
CA TRP A 321 -19.65 -18.95 -27.82
C TRP A 321 -19.81 -20.40 -28.32
N ALA A 322 -21.06 -20.84 -28.54
CA ALA A 322 -21.38 -22.17 -29.06
C ALA A 322 -20.50 -22.53 -30.29
N GLY A 323 -19.54 -23.43 -30.11
CA GLY A 323 -18.53 -23.77 -31.10
C GLY A 323 -17.09 -23.75 -30.59
N GLY A 324 -16.86 -23.23 -29.40
CA GLY A 324 -15.60 -23.38 -28.66
C GLY A 324 -14.37 -22.72 -29.30
N ARG A 325 -14.55 -21.76 -30.22
CA ARG A 325 -13.44 -21.10 -30.90
C ARG A 325 -13.12 -19.75 -30.26
N ASP A 326 -11.89 -19.58 -29.80
CA ASP A 326 -11.35 -18.28 -29.47
C ASP A 326 -11.18 -17.46 -30.74
N SER A 327 -11.90 -16.34 -30.84
CA SER A 327 -11.83 -15.40 -31.98
C SER A 327 -10.56 -14.57 -32.03
N GLY A 328 -9.52 -14.95 -31.28
CA GLY A 328 -8.26 -14.20 -31.19
C GLY A 328 -8.32 -13.01 -30.24
N GLY A 329 -9.40 -12.86 -29.46
CA GLY A 329 -9.44 -11.96 -28.31
C GLY A 329 -9.70 -10.49 -28.59
N LEU A 330 -10.06 -10.09 -29.81
CA LEU A 330 -10.40 -8.69 -30.07
C LEU A 330 -11.83 -8.35 -29.64
N LEU A 331 -12.80 -9.19 -29.96
CA LEU A 331 -14.24 -8.90 -29.76
C LEU A 331 -15.00 -9.99 -29.00
N GLY A 332 -14.35 -11.04 -28.56
CA GLY A 332 -14.99 -12.12 -27.82
C GLY A 332 -14.00 -13.19 -27.41
N GLY A 333 -14.40 -14.03 -26.51
CA GLY A 333 -13.69 -15.24 -26.16
C GLY A 333 -12.91 -15.18 -24.86
N ALA A 334 -11.84 -15.97 -24.84
CA ALA A 334 -11.05 -16.24 -23.65
C ALA A 334 -10.26 -15.01 -23.15
N GLY A 335 -10.01 -15.03 -21.86
CA GLY A 335 -9.24 -14.03 -21.16
C GLY A 335 -9.72 -13.89 -19.72
N ALA A 336 -8.88 -13.32 -18.86
CA ALA A 336 -9.28 -13.02 -17.49
C ALA A 336 -10.24 -11.83 -17.45
N ASP A 337 -11.25 -11.88 -16.60
CA ASP A 337 -12.17 -10.74 -16.39
C ASP A 337 -11.43 -9.56 -15.79
N PHE A 338 -10.47 -9.87 -14.90
CA PHE A 338 -9.66 -8.91 -14.19
C PHE A 338 -8.19 -9.30 -14.31
N VAL A 339 -7.35 -8.34 -14.63
CA VAL A 339 -5.89 -8.53 -14.62
C VAL A 339 -5.27 -7.50 -13.69
N VAL A 340 -4.62 -7.96 -12.63
CA VAL A 340 -3.84 -7.11 -11.73
C VAL A 340 -2.38 -7.19 -12.14
N GLU A 341 -1.80 -6.04 -12.51
CA GLU A 341 -0.38 -5.92 -12.83
C GLU A 341 0.36 -5.26 -11.63
N ALA A 342 1.34 -5.96 -11.06
CA ALA A 342 2.06 -5.60 -9.85
C ALA A 342 3.57 -5.90 -9.94
N VAL A 343 4.17 -5.85 -11.13
CA VAL A 343 5.60 -6.15 -11.35
C VAL A 343 6.46 -4.93 -11.07
N GLY A 344 6.29 -3.87 -11.87
CA GLY A 344 7.13 -2.68 -11.84
C GLY A 344 8.55 -2.89 -12.38
N ALA A 345 9.34 -1.81 -12.40
CA ALA A 345 10.73 -1.87 -12.84
C ALA A 345 11.66 -2.39 -11.74
N ASP A 346 12.70 -3.12 -12.13
CA ASP A 346 13.77 -3.54 -11.24
C ASP A 346 14.59 -2.33 -10.78
N ARG A 347 14.77 -2.17 -9.46
CA ARG A 347 15.57 -1.10 -8.88
C ARG A 347 17.04 -1.46 -8.75
N ALA A 348 17.34 -2.74 -8.77
CA ALA A 348 18.67 -3.33 -8.85
C ALA A 348 18.56 -4.73 -9.45
N LYS A 349 19.67 -5.25 -9.97
CA LYS A 349 19.72 -6.64 -10.43
C LYS A 349 19.48 -7.58 -9.24
N PRO A 350 18.43 -8.41 -9.25
CA PRO A 350 18.16 -9.34 -8.15
C PRO A 350 19.21 -10.45 -8.10
N LYS A 351 19.40 -11.06 -6.93
CA LYS A 351 20.25 -12.25 -6.77
C LYS A 351 19.57 -13.53 -7.21
N LEU A 352 18.24 -13.59 -7.05
CA LEU A 352 17.43 -14.74 -7.50
C LEU A 352 16.91 -14.52 -8.92
N GLU A 353 15.92 -15.33 -9.31
CA GLU A 353 15.33 -15.30 -10.65
C GLU A 353 14.83 -13.87 -10.99
N ALA A 354 15.16 -13.42 -12.20
CA ALA A 354 14.64 -12.19 -12.78
C ALA A 354 13.55 -12.50 -13.80
N GLY A 355 12.62 -11.57 -13.97
CA GLY A 355 11.65 -11.61 -15.06
C GLY A 355 12.30 -11.31 -16.42
N PRO A 356 11.56 -11.52 -17.51
CA PRO A 356 12.08 -11.30 -18.87
C PRO A 356 12.27 -9.82 -19.19
N ASP A 357 11.65 -8.91 -18.42
CA ASP A 357 11.73 -7.48 -18.64
C ASP A 357 12.00 -6.70 -17.35
N PRO A 358 13.18 -6.09 -17.19
CA PRO A 358 13.51 -5.31 -16.01
C PRO A 358 12.81 -3.93 -15.96
N THR A 359 12.17 -3.50 -17.05
CA THR A 359 11.51 -2.19 -17.11
C THR A 359 10.08 -2.20 -16.58
N GLY A 360 9.45 -3.38 -16.51
CA GLY A 360 8.05 -3.56 -16.14
C GLY A 360 7.05 -3.17 -17.24
N ILE A 361 7.52 -2.89 -18.47
CA ILE A 361 6.65 -2.52 -19.60
C ILE A 361 5.96 -3.74 -20.21
N LEU A 362 6.72 -4.82 -20.46
CA LEU A 362 6.18 -6.05 -21.04
C LEU A 362 5.03 -6.65 -20.21
N PRO A 363 5.11 -6.72 -18.85
CA PRO A 363 4.00 -7.20 -18.03
C PRO A 363 2.71 -6.41 -18.24
N ILE A 364 2.77 -5.08 -18.40
CA ILE A 364 1.59 -4.25 -18.65
C ILE A 364 1.01 -4.54 -20.04
N GLN A 365 1.85 -4.64 -21.07
CA GLN A 365 1.41 -4.98 -22.43
C GLN A 365 0.74 -6.36 -22.45
N GLN A 366 1.34 -7.35 -21.79
CA GLN A 366 0.78 -8.68 -21.65
C GLN A 366 -0.54 -8.68 -20.87
N ALA A 367 -0.68 -7.85 -19.81
CA ALA A 367 -1.92 -7.71 -19.06
C ALA A 367 -3.09 -7.28 -19.94
N TYR A 368 -2.88 -6.34 -20.86
CA TYR A 368 -3.90 -5.96 -21.87
C TYR A 368 -4.32 -7.12 -22.75
N LEU A 369 -3.36 -7.94 -23.17
CA LEU A 369 -3.62 -9.05 -24.08
C LEU A 369 -4.24 -10.27 -23.34
N MET A 370 -3.98 -10.44 -22.06
CA MET A 370 -4.57 -11.49 -21.19
C MET A 370 -6.01 -11.18 -20.80
N CYS A 371 -6.39 -9.90 -20.78
CA CYS A 371 -7.70 -9.44 -20.34
C CYS A 371 -8.76 -9.78 -21.40
N ALA A 372 -9.89 -10.31 -20.95
CA ALA A 372 -11.05 -10.57 -21.80
C ALA A 372 -11.61 -9.25 -22.37
N PRO A 373 -12.31 -9.30 -23.50
CA PRO A 373 -13.13 -8.18 -23.95
C PRO A 373 -14.13 -7.77 -22.86
N GLY A 374 -14.28 -6.45 -22.62
CA GLY A 374 -15.11 -5.91 -21.55
C GLY A 374 -14.51 -6.06 -20.14
N GLY A 375 -13.33 -6.65 -20.01
CA GLY A 375 -12.67 -6.86 -18.73
C GLY A 375 -11.90 -5.64 -18.22
N HIS A 376 -11.32 -5.77 -17.03
CA HIS A 376 -10.65 -4.72 -16.30
C HIS A 376 -9.17 -5.04 -16.07
N ILE A 377 -8.30 -4.05 -16.28
CA ILE A 377 -6.88 -4.12 -15.96
C ILE A 377 -6.60 -3.11 -14.85
N VAL A 378 -5.99 -3.54 -13.76
CA VAL A 378 -5.58 -2.67 -12.66
C VAL A 378 -4.06 -2.69 -12.56
N THR A 379 -3.41 -1.56 -12.87
CA THR A 379 -1.96 -1.40 -12.71
C THR A 379 -1.67 -0.69 -11.39
N THR A 380 -0.87 -1.32 -10.54
CA THR A 380 -0.42 -0.77 -9.25
C THR A 380 1.10 -0.78 -9.11
N SER A 381 1.80 -1.08 -10.18
CA SER A 381 3.27 -1.10 -10.26
C SER A 381 3.86 0.25 -10.66
N LEU A 382 5.19 0.35 -10.59
CA LEU A 382 5.96 1.52 -11.00
C LEU A 382 6.93 1.14 -12.13
N PRO A 383 6.48 1.07 -13.39
CA PRO A 383 7.31 0.75 -14.54
C PRO A 383 8.17 1.96 -14.95
N THR A 384 9.17 1.71 -15.82
CA THR A 384 10.03 2.75 -16.37
C THR A 384 10.01 2.70 -17.90
N GLY A 385 9.54 3.75 -18.55
CA GLY A 385 9.48 3.86 -20.02
C GLY A 385 8.07 4.12 -20.54
N ASN A 386 7.88 3.87 -21.82
CA ASN A 386 6.62 4.11 -22.52
C ASN A 386 5.94 2.77 -22.86
N ILE A 387 4.63 2.70 -22.65
CA ILE A 387 3.82 1.54 -23.02
C ILE A 387 3.35 1.72 -24.47
N THR A 388 3.60 0.72 -25.31
CA THR A 388 3.11 0.65 -26.67
C THR A 388 2.09 -0.47 -26.81
N LEU A 389 0.89 -0.16 -27.26
CA LEU A 389 -0.19 -1.13 -27.50
C LEU A 389 -0.68 -1.00 -28.92
N PRO A 390 -1.07 -2.12 -29.59
CA PRO A 390 -1.75 -2.03 -30.87
C PRO A 390 -3.03 -1.20 -30.75
N ALA A 391 -3.20 -0.19 -31.62
CA ALA A 391 -4.33 0.73 -31.54
C ALA A 391 -5.70 0.01 -31.54
N VAL A 392 -5.85 -1.04 -32.34
CA VAL A 392 -7.09 -1.82 -32.42
C VAL A 392 -7.40 -2.52 -31.08
N VAL A 393 -6.41 -3.03 -30.36
CA VAL A 393 -6.60 -3.67 -29.03
C VAL A 393 -7.05 -2.66 -28.00
N PHE A 394 -6.53 -1.44 -28.10
CA PHE A 394 -6.89 -0.34 -27.22
C PHE A 394 -8.30 0.20 -27.45
N THR A 395 -8.76 0.24 -28.72
CA THR A 395 -10.04 0.87 -29.11
C THR A 395 -11.20 -0.12 -29.19
N ILE A 396 -10.93 -1.37 -29.57
CA ILE A 396 -11.95 -2.39 -29.74
C ILE A 396 -11.84 -3.42 -28.60
N GLY A 397 -12.94 -3.86 -28.08
CA GLY A 397 -12.98 -4.86 -27.00
C GLY A 397 -13.40 -4.32 -25.64
N GLY A 398 -13.62 -3.02 -25.51
CA GLY A 398 -14.25 -2.40 -24.33
C GLY A 398 -13.50 -2.63 -23.02
N ARG A 399 -12.18 -2.88 -23.04
CA ARG A 399 -11.37 -3.07 -21.84
C ARG A 399 -11.22 -1.75 -21.09
N THR A 400 -11.28 -1.82 -19.76
CA THR A 400 -11.07 -0.65 -18.90
C THR A 400 -9.72 -0.79 -18.19
N HIS A 401 -8.86 0.23 -18.32
CA HIS A 401 -7.62 0.33 -17.55
C HIS A 401 -7.80 1.26 -16.36
N HIS A 402 -7.52 0.74 -15.19
CA HIS A 402 -7.54 1.47 -13.94
C HIS A 402 -6.12 1.66 -13.41
N ALA A 403 -5.84 2.87 -12.94
CA ALA A 403 -4.68 3.18 -12.13
C ALA A 403 -5.12 3.99 -10.91
N GLY A 404 -4.53 3.71 -9.78
CA GLY A 404 -4.86 4.42 -8.54
C GLY A 404 -3.87 4.10 -7.45
N GLN A 405 -3.67 5.05 -6.55
CA GLN A 405 -2.84 4.83 -5.38
C GLN A 405 -3.47 3.73 -4.52
N TYR A 406 -2.65 2.83 -4.00
CA TYR A 406 -3.13 1.74 -3.13
C TYR A 406 -4.25 0.89 -3.75
N GLY A 407 -4.17 0.65 -5.08
CA GLY A 407 -5.18 -0.13 -5.79
C GLY A 407 -6.58 0.51 -5.78
N GLY A 408 -6.66 1.82 -5.55
CA GLY A 408 -7.92 2.56 -5.47
C GLY A 408 -8.62 2.46 -4.11
N ALA A 409 -7.98 1.91 -3.08
CA ALA A 409 -8.60 1.77 -1.76
C ALA A 409 -8.97 3.12 -1.14
N ASN A 410 -10.16 3.18 -0.55
CA ASN A 410 -10.57 4.25 0.35
C ASN A 410 -10.07 3.89 1.76
N THR A 411 -8.95 4.50 2.20
CA THR A 411 -8.22 4.07 3.38
C THR A 411 -9.07 4.06 4.65
N MET A 412 -9.90 5.09 4.88
CA MET A 412 -10.77 5.18 6.04
C MET A 412 -11.89 4.12 6.05
N ARG A 413 -12.35 3.69 4.88
CA ARG A 413 -13.37 2.66 4.74
C ARG A 413 -12.77 1.26 4.73
N ASP A 414 -11.68 1.08 3.97
CA ASP A 414 -11.23 -0.24 3.58
C ASP A 414 -10.18 -0.83 4.54
N ILE A 415 -9.29 -0.02 5.12
CA ILE A 415 -8.31 -0.52 6.10
C ILE A 415 -8.98 -1.20 7.29
N PRO A 416 -10.04 -0.65 7.94
CA PRO A 416 -10.77 -1.37 8.99
C PRO A 416 -11.37 -2.69 8.52
N ARG A 417 -11.88 -2.76 7.28
CA ARG A 417 -12.38 -4.00 6.66
C ARG A 417 -11.27 -5.02 6.44
N PHE A 418 -10.10 -4.58 5.99
CA PHE A 418 -8.95 -5.47 5.79
C PHE A 418 -8.42 -6.00 7.13
N VAL A 419 -8.46 -5.20 8.19
CA VAL A 419 -8.15 -5.65 9.55
C VAL A 419 -9.19 -6.69 10.02
N GLU A 420 -10.46 -6.53 9.70
CA GLU A 420 -11.49 -7.54 9.99
C GLU A 420 -11.22 -8.86 9.25
N LEU A 421 -10.71 -8.83 8.02
CA LEU A 421 -10.29 -10.04 7.29
C LEU A 421 -9.14 -10.77 8.01
N LEU A 422 -8.20 -10.01 8.59
CA LEU A 422 -7.13 -10.58 9.41
C LEU A 422 -7.69 -11.22 10.68
N ASP A 423 -8.55 -10.54 11.42
CA ASP A 423 -9.18 -11.05 12.66
C ASP A 423 -10.01 -12.32 12.41
N LYS A 424 -10.68 -12.39 11.25
CA LYS A 424 -11.43 -13.56 10.78
C LYS A 424 -10.56 -14.65 10.16
N LYS A 425 -9.23 -14.49 10.14
CA LYS A 425 -8.26 -15.41 9.52
C LYS A 425 -8.50 -15.66 8.02
N GLN A 426 -9.10 -14.72 7.34
CA GLN A 426 -9.31 -14.75 5.90
C GLN A 426 -8.11 -14.19 5.13
N PHE A 427 -7.31 -13.33 5.76
CA PHE A 427 -6.06 -12.80 5.24
C PHE A 427 -4.87 -13.44 5.98
N ASP A 428 -3.97 -14.08 5.23
CA ASP A 428 -2.74 -14.70 5.74
C ASP A 428 -1.58 -13.69 5.67
N ALA A 429 -1.41 -12.91 6.73
CA ALA A 429 -0.30 -11.96 6.87
C ALA A 429 1.06 -12.66 6.99
N LYS A 430 1.09 -13.83 7.66
CA LYS A 430 2.35 -14.56 7.97
C LYS A 430 3.05 -15.08 6.73
N SER A 431 2.30 -15.52 5.74
CA SER A 431 2.89 -15.98 4.47
C SER A 431 3.53 -14.86 3.65
N LEU A 432 3.20 -13.61 3.94
CA LEU A 432 3.77 -12.44 3.29
C LEU A 432 4.94 -11.86 4.08
N ALA A 433 4.83 -11.72 5.40
CA ALA A 433 5.85 -11.17 6.29
C ALA A 433 6.91 -12.25 6.62
N THR A 434 7.78 -12.56 5.66
CA THR A 434 8.76 -13.67 5.81
C THR A 434 10.03 -13.26 6.55
N THR A 435 10.27 -11.95 6.72
CA THR A 435 11.37 -11.40 7.51
C THR A 435 10.82 -10.35 8.47
N ILE A 436 11.10 -10.49 9.76
CA ILE A 436 10.75 -9.51 10.80
C ILE A 436 12.02 -9.18 11.57
N VAL A 437 12.37 -7.90 11.64
CA VAL A 437 13.61 -7.45 12.27
C VAL A 437 13.33 -6.29 13.25
N PRO A 438 14.16 -6.13 14.30
CA PRO A 438 14.16 -4.91 15.09
C PRO A 438 14.69 -3.73 14.28
N ILE A 439 14.58 -2.52 14.83
CA ILE A 439 14.99 -1.29 14.15
C ILE A 439 16.43 -1.35 13.64
N GLU A 440 17.35 -1.98 14.36
CA GLU A 440 18.76 -2.10 13.98
C GLU A 440 18.97 -2.94 12.70
N GLY A 441 18.11 -3.92 12.44
CA GLY A 441 18.20 -4.84 11.30
C GLY A 441 17.62 -4.32 9.99
N MET A 442 17.15 -3.07 9.94
CA MET A 442 16.40 -2.52 8.84
C MET A 442 17.15 -2.53 7.50
N LEU A 443 18.43 -2.14 7.48
CA LEU A 443 19.22 -2.09 6.24
C LEU A 443 19.43 -3.48 5.63
N ASP A 444 19.76 -4.48 6.46
CA ASP A 444 19.95 -5.85 6.01
C ASP A 444 18.64 -6.45 5.47
N ALA A 445 17.52 -6.12 6.11
CA ALA A 445 16.21 -6.53 5.65
C ALA A 445 15.83 -5.87 4.31
N TYR A 446 16.15 -4.59 4.09
CA TYR A 446 15.99 -3.96 2.77
C TYR A 446 16.88 -4.60 1.70
N GLN A 447 18.11 -5.01 2.06
CA GLN A 447 18.97 -5.74 1.13
C GLN A 447 18.32 -7.08 0.73
N GLN A 448 17.73 -7.82 1.67
CA GLN A 448 16.99 -9.05 1.37
C GLN A 448 15.78 -8.80 0.45
N VAL A 449 15.07 -7.68 0.62
CA VAL A 449 13.96 -7.29 -0.27
C VAL A 449 14.47 -7.03 -1.70
N ILE A 450 15.58 -6.31 -1.87
CA ILE A 450 16.20 -6.06 -3.19
C ILE A 450 16.71 -7.36 -3.81
N ASP A 451 17.36 -8.19 -3.02
CA ASP A 451 17.92 -9.49 -3.45
C ASP A 451 16.83 -10.53 -3.76
N ARG A 452 15.56 -10.23 -3.42
CA ARG A 452 14.40 -11.13 -3.56
C ARG A 452 14.51 -12.42 -2.75
N THR A 453 15.34 -12.45 -1.70
CA THR A 453 15.49 -13.61 -0.80
C THR A 453 14.39 -13.69 0.26
N THR A 454 13.54 -12.67 0.34
CA THR A 454 12.33 -12.62 1.18
C THR A 454 11.12 -12.23 0.32
N VAL A 455 9.91 -12.59 0.75
CA VAL A 455 8.68 -12.10 0.12
C VAL A 455 8.51 -10.62 0.44
N THR A 456 8.50 -10.29 1.73
CA THR A 456 8.63 -8.91 2.23
C THR A 456 9.16 -8.90 3.65
N ALA A 457 9.58 -7.74 4.11
CA ALA A 457 10.13 -7.55 5.45
C ALA A 457 9.34 -6.51 6.24
N LEU A 458 9.28 -6.70 7.55
CA LEU A 458 8.76 -5.75 8.53
C LEU A 458 9.86 -5.37 9.52
N MET A 459 9.90 -4.08 9.88
CA MET A 459 10.64 -3.57 11.01
C MET A 459 9.68 -3.42 12.20
N THR A 460 10.07 -3.88 13.38
CA THR A 460 9.41 -3.60 14.66
C THR A 460 10.27 -2.61 15.46
N ALA A 461 9.63 -1.68 16.17
CA ALA A 461 10.31 -0.64 16.94
C ALA A 461 10.00 -0.74 18.44
#